data_0a0b5ee5711936381b68d0e8305731d8
#
_entry.id   0a0b5ee5711936381b68d0e8305731d8
#
_cell.length_a   1.000
_cell.length_b   1.000
_cell.length_c   1.000
_cell.angle_alpha   90.00
_cell.angle_beta   90.00
_cell.angle_gamma   90.00
#
_symmetry.space_group_name_H-M   'P 1'
#
loop_
_entity.id
_entity.type
_entity.pdbx_description
1 polymer ?
#
loop_
_entity_poly.entity_id
_entity_poly.type
_entity_poly.pdbx_seq_one_letter_code
_entity_poly.pdbx_strand_id
1 'polypeptide(L)'
;MMLDWNAYPVELSARVKEMSRLAPNAVAGFIALDKGANKTVHLDAKTRELIAIAIAVTTRCDGCIGVHTDRAINAGATREEVAEALGVAIALNAGAALAYSARVLDAYAAIDGAAKAPAE
;
A
#
# COMPACT_ATOMS: atom_id res chain seq x y z
N MET A 1 16.15 8.63 13.23
CA MET A 1 15.06 7.84 12.60
C MET A 1 13.94 8.78 12.15
N MET A 2 13.28 8.44 11.06
CA MET A 2 12.13 9.21 10.54
C MET A 2 10.91 9.07 11.46
N LEU A 3 10.77 7.89 12.11
CA LEU A 3 9.70 7.54 13.04
C LEU A 3 10.26 6.51 14.04
N ASP A 4 9.80 6.52 15.27
CA ASP A 4 10.16 5.46 16.22
C ASP A 4 9.37 4.18 15.90
N TRP A 5 9.99 3.34 15.09
CA TRP A 5 9.39 2.09 14.61
C TRP A 5 9.24 1.01 15.70
N ASN A 6 9.82 1.21 16.87
CA ASN A 6 9.62 0.32 18.03
C ASN A 6 8.42 0.78 18.88
N ALA A 7 8.25 2.08 19.06
CA ALA A 7 7.12 2.63 19.82
C ALA A 7 5.82 2.69 18.99
N TYR A 8 5.90 3.07 17.72
CA TYR A 8 4.74 3.29 16.86
C TYR A 8 3.77 2.09 16.81
N PRO A 9 4.21 0.83 16.62
CA PRO A 9 3.29 -0.31 16.58
C PRO A 9 2.53 -0.52 17.90
N VAL A 10 3.17 -0.20 19.03
CA VAL A 10 2.56 -0.32 20.37
C VAL A 10 1.45 0.72 20.52
N GLU A 11 1.73 1.97 20.16
CA GLU A 11 0.76 3.07 20.20
C GLU A 11 -0.40 2.83 19.24
N LEU A 12 -0.10 2.39 18.00
CA LEU A 12 -1.12 2.03 17.02
C LEU A 12 -2.02 0.91 17.54
N SER A 13 -1.44 -0.14 18.12
CA SER A 13 -2.21 -1.26 18.68
C SER A 13 -3.18 -0.78 19.78
N ALA A 14 -2.76 0.15 20.61
CA ALA A 14 -3.63 0.73 21.65
C ALA A 14 -4.82 1.48 21.03
N ARG A 15 -4.59 2.25 19.96
CA ARG A 15 -5.66 2.97 19.23
C ARG A 15 -6.59 2.02 18.47
N VAL A 16 -6.06 0.96 17.87
CA VAL A 16 -6.87 -0.08 17.21
C VAL A 16 -7.75 -0.83 18.22
N LYS A 17 -7.25 -1.11 19.41
CA LYS A 17 -8.08 -1.67 20.50
C LYS A 17 -9.20 -0.76 20.92
N GLU A 18 -8.95 0.54 20.99
CA GLU A 18 -9.99 1.53 21.23
C GLU A 18 -11.03 1.54 20.10
N MET A 19 -10.59 1.55 18.85
CA MET A 19 -11.46 1.48 17.67
C MET A 19 -12.31 0.20 17.67
N SER A 20 -11.76 -0.94 18.09
CA SER A 20 -12.52 -2.19 18.17
C SER A 20 -13.63 -2.18 19.22
N ARG A 21 -13.53 -1.33 20.24
CA ARG A 21 -14.63 -1.12 21.21
C ARG A 21 -15.70 -0.18 20.63
N LEU A 22 -15.31 0.80 19.82
CA LEU A 22 -16.22 1.80 19.25
C LEU A 22 -16.93 1.29 17.97
N ALA A 23 -16.22 0.51 17.16
CA ALA A 23 -16.72 -0.07 15.91
C ALA A 23 -16.36 -1.55 15.79
N PRO A 24 -16.93 -2.42 16.65
CA PRO A 24 -16.48 -3.82 16.76
C PRO A 24 -16.67 -4.63 15.48
N ASN A 25 -17.74 -4.41 14.76
CA ASN A 25 -18.02 -5.18 13.52
C ASN A 25 -17.07 -4.81 12.38
N ALA A 26 -16.70 -3.54 12.25
CA ALA A 26 -15.76 -3.10 11.23
C ALA A 26 -14.37 -3.67 11.48
N VAL A 27 -13.88 -3.61 12.71
CA VAL A 27 -12.57 -4.15 13.08
C VAL A 27 -12.56 -5.68 12.99
N ALA A 28 -13.61 -6.36 13.43
CA ALA A 28 -13.73 -7.81 13.28
C ALA A 28 -13.74 -8.25 11.81
N GLY A 29 -14.43 -7.50 10.94
CA GLY A 29 -14.42 -7.73 9.49
C GLY A 29 -13.03 -7.59 8.87
N PHE A 30 -12.30 -6.54 9.25
CA PHE A 30 -10.92 -6.36 8.82
C PHE A 30 -10.00 -7.52 9.30
N ILE A 31 -10.11 -7.92 10.56
CA ILE A 31 -9.31 -9.03 11.10
C ILE A 31 -9.59 -10.33 10.35
N ALA A 32 -10.85 -10.61 10.04
CA ALA A 32 -11.22 -11.79 9.26
C ALA A 32 -10.64 -11.76 7.84
N LEU A 33 -10.67 -10.59 7.19
CA LEU A 33 -10.08 -10.37 5.87
C LEU A 33 -8.55 -10.59 5.91
N ASP A 34 -7.86 -9.99 6.87
CA ASP A 34 -6.41 -10.13 7.03
C ASP A 34 -6.01 -11.58 7.27
N LYS A 35 -6.71 -12.29 8.16
CA LYS A 35 -6.49 -13.72 8.40
C LYS A 35 -6.69 -14.57 7.15
N GLY A 36 -7.73 -14.26 6.36
CA GLY A 36 -8.00 -14.95 5.10
C GLY A 36 -6.92 -14.73 4.07
N ALA A 37 -6.47 -13.50 3.90
CA ALA A 37 -5.40 -13.13 2.98
C ALA A 37 -4.05 -13.78 3.34
N ASN A 38 -3.81 -14.05 4.62
CA ASN A 38 -2.59 -14.71 5.10
C ASN A 38 -2.57 -16.24 4.93
N LYS A 39 -3.69 -16.85 4.53
CA LYS A 39 -3.79 -18.29 4.23
C LYS A 39 -3.42 -18.59 2.78
N THR A 40 -2.20 -18.23 2.39
CA THR A 40 -1.70 -18.53 1.04
C THR A 40 -1.18 -19.97 0.96
N VAL A 41 -1.41 -20.63 -0.18
CA VAL A 41 -0.97 -22.00 -0.45
C VAL A 41 0.20 -22.01 -1.44
N HIS A 42 0.18 -21.09 -2.40
CA HIS A 42 1.17 -21.03 -3.49
C HIS A 42 2.26 -19.97 -3.28
N LEU A 43 1.98 -18.93 -2.50
CA LEU A 43 2.97 -17.93 -2.10
C LEU A 43 3.46 -18.21 -0.68
N ASP A 44 4.76 -18.27 -0.49
CA ASP A 44 5.35 -18.41 0.83
C ASP A 44 5.19 -17.11 1.65
N ALA A 45 5.45 -17.21 2.95
CA ALA A 45 5.30 -16.09 3.87
C ALA A 45 6.18 -14.90 3.48
N LYS A 46 7.43 -15.15 3.10
CA LYS A 46 8.36 -14.09 2.70
C LYS A 46 7.86 -13.33 1.47
N THR A 47 7.44 -14.03 0.43
CA THR A 47 6.89 -13.41 -0.78
C THR A 47 5.65 -12.60 -0.48
N ARG A 48 4.74 -13.11 0.33
CA ARG A 48 3.54 -12.40 0.76
C ARG A 48 3.87 -11.09 1.49
N GLU A 49 4.83 -11.11 2.40
CA GLU A 49 5.22 -9.92 3.15
C GLU A 49 5.96 -8.90 2.27
N LEU A 50 6.75 -9.33 1.28
CA LEU A 50 7.37 -8.43 0.30
C LEU A 50 6.32 -7.73 -0.57
N ILE A 51 5.27 -8.44 -0.98
CA ILE A 51 4.11 -7.85 -1.68
C ILE A 51 3.42 -6.83 -0.78
N ALA A 52 3.19 -7.17 0.49
CA ALA A 52 2.55 -6.28 1.45
C ALA A 52 3.36 -4.98 1.67
N ILE A 53 4.68 -5.06 1.76
CA ILE A 53 5.57 -3.89 1.87
C ILE A 53 5.46 -3.00 0.63
N ALA A 54 5.45 -3.57 -0.56
CA ALA A 54 5.29 -2.81 -1.81
C ALA A 54 3.95 -2.05 -1.85
N ILE A 55 2.87 -2.67 -1.36
CA ILE A 55 1.56 -2.03 -1.25
C ILE A 55 1.57 -0.97 -0.13
N ALA A 56 2.19 -1.26 1.01
CA ALA A 56 2.27 -0.35 2.14
C ALA A 56 2.90 1.00 1.79
N VAL A 57 4.00 1.00 1.04
CA VAL A 57 4.64 2.25 0.60
C VAL A 57 3.80 2.99 -0.44
N THR A 58 3.10 2.27 -1.30
CA THR A 58 2.20 2.85 -2.31
C THR A 58 1.00 3.54 -1.66
N THR A 59 0.42 2.93 -0.64
CA THR A 59 -0.72 3.47 0.11
C THR A 59 -0.31 4.40 1.26
N ARG A 60 0.99 4.57 1.51
CA ARG A 60 1.55 5.42 2.58
C ARG A 60 0.99 5.08 3.95
N CYS A 61 1.03 3.80 4.28
CA CYS A 61 0.49 3.27 5.52
C CYS A 61 1.62 2.94 6.51
N ASP A 62 1.91 3.84 7.45
CA ASP A 62 2.97 3.63 8.44
C ASP A 62 2.71 2.38 9.31
N GLY A 63 1.48 2.13 9.69
CA GLY A 63 1.09 0.93 10.41
C GLY A 63 1.38 -0.36 9.62
N CYS A 64 1.07 -0.35 8.33
CA CYS A 64 1.37 -1.47 7.44
C CYS A 64 2.88 -1.65 7.26
N ILE A 65 3.63 -0.56 7.10
CA ILE A 65 5.09 -0.61 7.01
C ILE A 65 5.68 -1.28 8.25
N GLY A 66 5.30 -0.84 9.45
CA GLY A 66 5.82 -1.41 10.69
C GLY A 66 5.51 -2.90 10.82
N VAL A 67 4.25 -3.28 10.66
CA VAL A 67 3.80 -4.67 10.80
C VAL A 67 4.43 -5.59 9.76
N HIS A 68 4.40 -5.20 8.49
CA HIS A 68 4.85 -6.08 7.41
C HIS A 68 6.38 -6.12 7.28
N THR A 69 7.10 -5.08 7.70
CA THR A 69 8.56 -5.13 7.82
C THR A 69 8.98 -6.14 8.90
N ASP A 70 8.36 -6.10 10.07
CA ASP A 70 8.61 -7.08 11.13
C ASP A 70 8.33 -8.51 10.67
N ARG A 71 7.17 -8.74 10.05
CA ARG A 71 6.80 -10.06 9.51
C ARG A 71 7.75 -10.53 8.40
N ALA A 72 8.22 -9.64 7.53
CA ALA A 72 9.17 -9.96 6.48
C ALA A 72 10.51 -10.41 7.07
N ILE A 73 11.03 -9.70 8.08
CA ILE A 73 12.24 -10.09 8.80
C ILE A 73 12.08 -11.47 9.43
N ASN A 74 10.96 -11.72 10.12
CA ASN A 74 10.66 -13.00 10.73
C ASN A 74 10.47 -14.13 9.71
N ALA A 75 10.07 -13.82 8.49
CA ALA A 75 10.00 -14.75 7.36
C ALA A 75 11.34 -14.95 6.62
N GLY A 76 12.41 -14.31 7.08
CA GLY A 76 13.75 -14.46 6.53
C GLY A 76 14.05 -13.56 5.33
N ALA A 77 13.29 -12.50 5.11
CA ALA A 77 13.59 -11.52 4.06
C ALA A 77 14.87 -10.77 4.39
N THR A 78 15.75 -10.67 3.42
CA THR A 78 16.96 -9.86 3.51
C THR A 78 16.65 -8.39 3.20
N ARG A 79 17.56 -7.52 3.60
CA ARG A 79 17.45 -6.10 3.31
C ARG A 79 17.49 -5.81 1.80
N GLU A 80 18.25 -6.63 1.08
CA GLU A 80 18.37 -6.58 -0.38
C GLU A 80 17.07 -7.00 -1.06
N GLU A 81 16.44 -8.07 -0.59
CA GLU A 81 15.13 -8.52 -1.09
C GLU A 81 14.04 -7.46 -0.87
N VAL A 82 14.03 -6.83 0.30
CA VAL A 82 13.12 -5.71 0.59
C VAL A 82 13.39 -4.54 -0.37
N ALA A 83 14.66 -4.18 -0.59
CA ALA A 83 15.01 -3.11 -1.52
C ALA A 83 14.57 -3.40 -2.96
N GLU A 84 14.70 -4.63 -3.42
CA GLU A 84 14.22 -5.04 -4.75
C GLU A 84 12.69 -4.96 -4.86
N ALA A 85 11.96 -5.39 -3.85
CA ALA A 85 10.50 -5.24 -3.80
C ALA A 85 10.08 -3.77 -3.85
N LEU A 86 10.80 -2.89 -3.14
CA LEU A 86 10.57 -1.45 -3.18
C LEU A 86 10.91 -0.85 -4.55
N GLY A 87 11.94 -1.36 -5.23
CA GLY A 87 12.26 -0.98 -6.61
C GLY A 87 11.11 -1.27 -7.57
N VAL A 88 10.45 -2.42 -7.44
CA VAL A 88 9.25 -2.76 -8.22
C VAL A 88 8.11 -1.79 -7.91
N ALA A 89 7.87 -1.47 -6.64
CA ALA A 89 6.83 -0.52 -6.25
C ALA A 89 7.09 0.88 -6.86
N ILE A 90 8.33 1.36 -6.82
CA ILE A 90 8.73 2.64 -7.41
C ILE A 90 8.45 2.64 -8.92
N ALA A 91 8.88 1.60 -9.62
CA ALA A 91 8.70 1.48 -11.06
C ALA A 91 7.22 1.44 -11.46
N LEU A 92 6.41 0.66 -10.76
CA LEU A 92 4.99 0.54 -11.05
C LEU A 92 4.20 1.82 -10.72
N ASN A 93 4.57 2.51 -9.64
CA ASN A 93 3.96 3.81 -9.30
C ASN A 93 4.31 4.88 -10.35
N ALA A 94 5.56 4.92 -10.82
CA ALA A 94 5.97 5.79 -11.91
C ALA A 94 5.26 5.43 -13.23
N GLY A 95 5.17 4.14 -13.54
CA GLY A 95 4.45 3.65 -14.71
C GLY A 95 2.96 3.98 -14.69
N ALA A 96 2.33 3.87 -13.52
CA ALA A 96 0.94 4.27 -13.34
C ALA A 96 0.74 5.78 -13.60
N ALA A 97 1.63 6.62 -13.10
CA ALA A 97 1.59 8.06 -13.36
C ALA A 97 1.79 8.38 -14.84
N LEU A 98 2.73 7.71 -15.51
CA LEU A 98 2.97 7.87 -16.94
C LEU A 98 1.74 7.47 -17.77
N ALA A 99 1.20 6.28 -17.51
CA ALA A 99 0.03 5.78 -18.24
C ALA A 99 -1.19 6.69 -18.03
N TYR A 100 -1.41 7.15 -16.82
CA TYR A 100 -2.53 8.01 -16.49
C TYR A 100 -2.37 9.44 -17.03
N SER A 101 -1.13 9.89 -17.27
CA SER A 101 -0.84 11.18 -17.91
C SER A 101 -1.42 11.29 -19.32
N ALA A 102 -1.60 10.19 -20.02
CA ALA A 102 -2.24 10.17 -21.33
C ALA A 102 -3.66 10.78 -21.29
N ARG A 103 -4.38 10.63 -20.18
CA ARG A 103 -5.70 11.22 -19.98
C ARG A 103 -5.69 12.74 -19.97
N VAL A 104 -4.60 13.36 -19.50
CA VAL A 104 -4.44 14.81 -19.51
C VAL A 104 -4.29 15.32 -20.95
N LEU A 105 -3.52 14.62 -21.77
CA LEU A 105 -3.36 14.96 -23.19
C LEU A 105 -4.65 14.76 -23.97
N ASP A 106 -5.40 13.71 -23.66
CA ASP A 106 -6.72 13.46 -24.24
C ASP A 106 -7.71 14.58 -23.86
N ALA A 107 -7.79 14.92 -22.59
CA ALA A 107 -8.62 16.03 -22.12
C ALA A 107 -8.21 17.37 -22.72
N TYR A 108 -6.91 17.63 -22.83
CA TYR A 108 -6.38 18.84 -23.46
C TYR A 108 -6.85 18.96 -24.91
N ALA A 109 -6.71 17.89 -25.68
CA ALA A 109 -7.15 17.89 -27.08
C ALA A 109 -8.66 18.15 -27.22
N ALA A 110 -9.47 17.52 -26.37
CA ALA A 110 -10.92 17.69 -26.38
C ALA A 110 -11.34 19.12 -26.02
N ILE A 111 -10.76 19.70 -24.99
CA ILE A 111 -11.09 21.05 -24.49
C ILE A 111 -10.58 22.13 -25.49
N ASP A 112 -9.34 22.00 -25.96
CA ASP A 112 -8.77 22.96 -26.94
C ASP A 112 -9.51 22.90 -28.26
N GLY A 113 -9.89 21.70 -28.71
CA GLY A 113 -10.71 21.51 -29.93
C GLY A 113 -12.10 22.13 -29.80
N ALA A 114 -12.76 21.99 -28.64
CA ALA A 114 -14.04 22.62 -28.36
C ALA A 114 -13.96 24.15 -28.30
N ALA A 115 -12.87 24.70 -27.73
CA ALA A 115 -12.64 26.15 -27.66
C ALA A 115 -12.42 26.79 -29.02
N LYS A 116 -11.95 26.03 -30.00
CA LYS A 116 -11.70 26.46 -31.38
C LYS A 116 -12.86 26.17 -32.33
N ALA A 117 -13.89 25.45 -31.89
CA ALA A 117 -15.08 25.21 -32.69
C ALA A 117 -15.84 26.54 -32.93
N PRO A 118 -16.35 26.83 -34.17
CA PRO A 118 -17.15 27.99 -34.40
C PRO A 118 -18.45 27.92 -33.56
N ALA A 119 -18.83 29.05 -33.00
CA ALA A 119 -20.12 29.17 -32.33
C ALA A 119 -21.24 28.95 -33.39
N GLU A 120 -22.16 27.99 -33.15
CA GLU A 120 -23.35 27.80 -33.96
C GLU A 120 -24.34 28.98 -33.82
#